data_6d52d1ba9689ef60bca943531cc15777
#
_entry.id   6d52d1ba9689ef60bca943531cc15777
#
_cell.length_a   1.000
_cell.length_b   1.000
_cell.length_c   1.000
_cell.angle_alpha   90.00
_cell.angle_beta   90.00
_cell.angle_gamma   90.00
#
_symmetry.space_group_name_H-M   'P 1'
#
loop_
_entity.id
_entity.type
_entity.pdbx_description
1 polymer ?
#
loop_
_entity_poly.entity_id
_entity_poly.type
_entity_poly.pdbx_seq_one_letter_code
_entity_poly.pdbx_strand_id
1 'polypeptide(L)'
;EAEYLKKNKIKFEIVPGVTSAIAVPAYAGIPITHRDNTSSLSIVTGHEDPYKNESSIDWSSLSKSKSIIFLMGTKNLRKNLNKLISNGMSAQTPIAAIQWGTYYKQKTVMGNLKNICSKIKENNIKSPSIIIIGDVCKYRTNLKWFEKKPLFGKKIVVTRARKNSSSLVEKIYENGGEAIEIPTIEIKSIKNKRN
;
A
#
# COMPACT_ATOMS: atom_id res chain seq x y z
N GLU A 1 12.85 -9.02 -16.57
CA GLU A 1 12.48 -8.14 -17.71
C GLU A 1 13.73 -7.43 -18.26
N ALA A 2 14.48 -6.64 -17.45
CA ALA A 2 15.68 -5.93 -17.91
C ALA A 2 16.76 -6.86 -18.49
N GLU A 3 16.99 -8.03 -17.90
CA GLU A 3 17.91 -9.05 -18.44
C GLU A 3 17.48 -9.55 -19.82
N TYR A 4 16.18 -9.75 -20.03
CA TYR A 4 15.64 -10.15 -21.33
C TYR A 4 15.88 -9.07 -22.39
N LEU A 5 15.59 -7.82 -22.06
CA LEU A 5 15.85 -6.68 -22.96
C LEU A 5 17.34 -6.58 -23.32
N LYS A 6 18.21 -6.68 -22.31
CA LYS A 6 19.66 -6.65 -22.51
C LYS A 6 20.15 -7.79 -23.40
N LYS A 7 19.66 -9.02 -23.16
CA LYS A 7 19.99 -10.21 -23.98
C LYS A 7 19.60 -10.02 -25.46
N ASN A 8 18.48 -9.34 -25.69
CA ASN A 8 17.98 -9.03 -27.04
C ASN A 8 18.50 -7.71 -27.60
N LYS A 9 19.51 -7.08 -26.96
CA LYS A 9 20.12 -5.80 -27.38
C LYS A 9 19.13 -4.64 -27.53
N ILE A 10 18.01 -4.69 -26.77
CA ILE A 10 17.02 -3.61 -26.75
C ILE A 10 17.47 -2.58 -25.72
N LYS A 11 17.57 -1.31 -26.13
CA LYS A 11 17.85 -0.19 -25.21
C LYS A 11 16.66 0.02 -24.28
N PHE A 12 16.93 0.28 -23.00
CA PHE A 12 15.90 0.57 -21.99
C PHE A 12 16.45 1.55 -20.95
N GLU A 13 15.54 2.20 -20.25
CA GLU A 13 15.81 3.02 -19.07
C GLU A 13 14.99 2.50 -17.89
N ILE A 14 15.51 2.67 -16.68
CA ILE A 14 14.81 2.36 -15.44
C ILE A 14 14.43 3.66 -14.78
N VAL A 15 13.14 3.98 -14.79
CA VAL A 15 12.59 5.14 -14.08
C VAL A 15 12.16 4.68 -12.69
N PRO A 16 12.80 5.16 -11.61
CA PRO A 16 12.45 4.78 -10.25
C PRO A 16 11.08 5.34 -9.86
N GLY A 17 10.39 4.64 -8.96
CA GLY A 17 9.12 5.08 -8.39
C GLY A 17 9.08 4.87 -6.89
N VAL A 18 8.04 5.41 -6.24
CA VAL A 18 7.81 5.19 -4.81
C VAL A 18 7.21 3.80 -4.61
N THR A 19 7.91 2.97 -3.85
CA THR A 19 7.40 1.64 -3.51
C THR A 19 6.22 1.71 -2.56
N SER A 20 5.25 0.82 -2.75
CA SER A 20 4.12 0.64 -1.83
C SER A 20 4.55 0.26 -0.41
N ALA A 21 5.73 -0.38 -0.25
CA ALA A 21 6.32 -0.67 1.05
C ALA A 21 6.57 0.59 1.91
N ILE A 22 6.75 1.74 1.30
CA ILE A 22 6.96 3.03 1.97
C ILE A 22 5.69 3.87 1.96
N ALA A 23 5.05 4.02 0.81
CA ALA A 23 3.89 4.90 0.64
C ALA A 23 2.67 4.46 1.45
N VAL A 24 2.35 3.16 1.44
CA VAL A 24 1.14 2.64 2.11
C VAL A 24 1.21 2.78 3.64
N PRO A 25 2.32 2.42 4.32
CA PRO A 25 2.45 2.70 5.75
C PRO A 25 2.30 4.17 6.11
N ALA A 26 2.94 5.06 5.34
CA ALA A 26 2.85 6.51 5.57
C ALA A 26 1.40 7.02 5.51
N TYR A 27 0.63 6.60 4.51
CA TYR A 27 -0.79 6.94 4.39
C TYR A 27 -1.66 6.26 5.46
N ALA A 28 -1.26 5.11 5.96
CA ALA A 28 -1.92 4.46 7.08
C ALA A 28 -1.54 5.06 8.44
N GLY A 29 -0.61 6.02 8.50
CA GLY A 29 -0.11 6.60 9.74
C GLY A 29 0.74 5.61 10.57
N ILE A 30 1.50 4.75 9.88
CA ILE A 30 2.42 3.79 10.50
C ILE A 30 3.84 4.15 10.05
N PRO A 31 4.71 4.65 10.95
CA PRO A 31 6.11 4.86 10.61
C PRO A 31 6.79 3.50 10.41
N ILE A 32 7.57 3.35 9.34
CA ILE A 32 8.28 2.09 9.07
C ILE A 32 9.52 1.90 9.93
N THR A 33 10.08 3.01 10.43
CA THR A 33 11.13 3.07 11.44
C THR A 33 10.75 4.10 12.50
N HIS A 34 11.23 3.93 13.71
CA HIS A 34 10.99 4.87 14.80
C HIS A 34 12.16 4.87 15.78
N ARG A 35 12.58 6.04 16.23
CA ARG A 35 13.77 6.22 17.09
C ARG A 35 13.78 5.27 18.29
N ASP A 36 12.64 5.13 18.95
CA ASP A 36 12.53 4.37 20.19
C ASP A 36 12.25 2.87 19.99
N ASN A 37 11.83 2.45 18.78
CA ASN A 37 11.39 1.06 18.56
C ASN A 37 12.25 0.31 17.56
N THR A 38 12.57 0.92 16.44
CA THR A 38 13.32 0.23 15.39
C THR A 38 14.01 1.20 14.44
N SER A 39 15.28 0.95 14.18
CA SER A 39 16.09 1.63 13.18
C SER A 39 16.27 0.81 11.89
N SER A 40 15.72 -0.41 11.84
CA SER A 40 15.84 -1.32 10.69
C SER A 40 14.48 -1.76 10.19
N LEU A 41 14.41 -2.06 8.90
CA LEU A 41 13.23 -2.51 8.19
C LEU A 41 13.58 -3.70 7.30
N SER A 42 12.79 -4.76 7.36
CA SER A 42 12.86 -5.89 6.42
C SER A 42 11.67 -5.82 5.46
N ILE A 43 11.94 -5.72 4.15
CA ILE A 43 10.91 -5.82 3.10
C ILE A 43 11.03 -7.19 2.45
N VAL A 44 9.95 -7.95 2.46
CA VAL A 44 9.94 -9.34 2.03
C VAL A 44 8.79 -9.59 1.07
N THR A 45 9.03 -10.37 0.03
CA THR A 45 7.97 -10.89 -0.83
C THR A 45 7.30 -12.08 -0.15
N GLY A 46 6.06 -11.89 0.32
CA GLY A 46 5.33 -12.91 1.09
C GLY A 46 4.74 -14.06 0.26
N HIS A 47 4.93 -14.03 -1.06
CA HIS A 47 4.50 -15.08 -1.98
C HIS A 47 5.70 -15.49 -2.85
N GLU A 48 6.41 -16.51 -2.40
CA GLU A 48 7.47 -17.13 -3.19
C GLU A 48 6.88 -18.04 -4.27
N ASP A 49 7.70 -18.36 -5.27
CA ASP A 49 7.33 -19.31 -6.31
C ASP A 49 6.87 -20.66 -5.70
N PRO A 50 5.63 -21.09 -5.98
CA PRO A 50 5.09 -22.34 -5.43
C PRO A 50 5.87 -23.60 -5.85
N TYR A 51 6.69 -23.51 -6.92
CA TYR A 51 7.53 -24.61 -7.40
C TYR A 51 8.89 -24.70 -6.73
N LYS A 52 9.24 -23.74 -5.84
CA LYS A 52 10.46 -23.84 -5.04
C LYS A 52 10.29 -24.87 -3.92
N ASN A 53 11.21 -25.81 -3.84
CA ASN A 53 11.25 -26.82 -2.77
C ASN A 53 11.53 -26.19 -1.40
N GLU A 54 12.36 -25.14 -1.35
CA GLU A 54 12.76 -24.44 -0.13
C GLU A 54 12.51 -22.94 -0.23
N SER A 55 12.18 -22.34 0.91
CA SER A 55 12.02 -20.89 1.04
C SER A 55 13.38 -20.21 0.98
N SER A 56 13.50 -19.17 0.17
CA SER A 56 14.70 -18.31 0.14
C SER A 56 14.75 -17.33 1.32
N ILE A 57 13.71 -17.28 2.15
CA ILE A 57 13.62 -16.39 3.30
C ILE A 57 14.27 -17.02 4.51
N ASP A 58 15.27 -16.37 5.08
CA ASP A 58 15.82 -16.74 6.39
C ASP A 58 14.83 -16.32 7.49
N TRP A 59 13.97 -17.27 7.87
CA TRP A 59 12.93 -17.06 8.87
C TRP A 59 13.48 -16.82 10.28
N SER A 60 14.66 -17.39 10.59
CA SER A 60 15.34 -17.19 11.88
C SER A 60 15.80 -15.74 12.05
N SER A 61 16.47 -15.20 11.03
CA SER A 61 16.87 -13.79 11.03
C SER A 61 15.67 -12.85 10.94
N LEU A 62 14.68 -13.17 10.10
CA LEU A 62 13.50 -12.34 9.91
C LEU A 62 12.66 -12.23 11.19
N SER A 63 12.54 -13.32 11.98
CA SER A 63 11.79 -13.30 13.25
C SER A 63 12.36 -12.36 14.30
N LYS A 64 13.63 -11.98 14.18
CA LYS A 64 14.32 -11.01 15.05
C LYS A 64 14.13 -9.56 14.60
N SER A 65 13.62 -9.34 13.39
CA SER A 65 13.39 -8.00 12.87
C SER A 65 12.28 -7.29 13.62
N LYS A 66 12.52 -6.02 13.96
CA LYS A 66 11.57 -5.17 14.71
C LYS A 66 10.47 -4.58 13.84
N SER A 67 10.71 -4.45 12.52
CA SER A 67 9.74 -3.97 11.54
C SER A 67 9.85 -4.81 10.27
N ILE A 68 8.74 -5.43 9.86
CA ILE A 68 8.69 -6.27 8.67
C ILE A 68 7.53 -5.81 7.80
N ILE A 69 7.78 -5.72 6.50
CA ILE A 69 6.75 -5.48 5.49
C ILE A 69 6.68 -6.66 4.53
N PHE A 70 5.52 -7.31 4.45
CA PHE A 70 5.27 -8.29 3.40
C PHE A 70 4.55 -7.63 2.23
N LEU A 71 5.21 -7.64 1.06
CA LEU A 71 4.59 -7.42 -0.23
C LEU A 71 4.00 -8.74 -0.74
N MET A 72 2.85 -8.69 -1.41
CA MET A 72 2.14 -9.89 -1.92
C MET A 72 1.88 -10.97 -0.86
N GLY A 73 1.85 -10.60 0.43
CA GLY A 73 1.82 -11.54 1.55
C GLY A 73 0.46 -12.12 1.90
N THR A 74 -0.64 -11.61 1.36
CA THR A 74 -2.00 -11.94 1.83
C THR A 74 -2.38 -13.40 1.58
N LYS A 75 -2.00 -13.96 0.44
CA LYS A 75 -2.36 -15.34 0.05
C LYS A 75 -1.75 -16.39 0.98
N ASN A 76 -0.49 -16.20 1.37
CA ASN A 76 0.26 -17.12 2.22
C ASN A 76 0.40 -16.63 3.67
N LEU A 77 -0.38 -15.62 4.08
CA LEU A 77 -0.18 -14.92 5.34
C LEU A 77 -0.11 -15.87 6.54
N ARG A 78 -1.08 -16.75 6.70
CA ARG A 78 -1.11 -17.72 7.83
C ARG A 78 0.17 -18.56 7.91
N LYS A 79 0.64 -19.08 6.76
CA LYS A 79 1.88 -19.88 6.69
C LYS A 79 3.09 -19.03 7.11
N ASN A 80 3.19 -17.79 6.62
CA ASN A 80 4.30 -16.89 6.93
C ASN A 80 4.29 -16.49 8.41
N LEU A 81 3.12 -16.17 8.99
CA LEU A 81 3.00 -15.84 10.41
C LEU A 81 3.39 -17.02 11.30
N ASN A 82 2.95 -18.24 10.96
CA ASN A 82 3.34 -19.44 11.70
C ASN A 82 4.87 -19.64 11.68
N LYS A 83 5.54 -19.40 10.53
CA LYS A 83 6.99 -19.47 10.44
C LYS A 83 7.70 -18.42 11.31
N LEU A 84 7.19 -17.18 11.37
CA LEU A 84 7.73 -16.17 12.28
C LEU A 84 7.58 -16.58 13.75
N ILE A 85 6.41 -17.09 14.14
CA ILE A 85 6.13 -17.52 15.52
C ILE A 85 7.01 -18.72 15.89
N SER A 86 7.12 -19.74 15.02
CA SER A 86 7.96 -20.92 15.28
C SER A 86 9.45 -20.61 15.37
N ASN A 87 9.88 -19.47 14.81
CA ASN A 87 11.26 -18.95 14.92
C ASN A 87 11.42 -17.91 16.04
N GLY A 88 10.46 -17.81 16.99
CA GLY A 88 10.58 -17.05 18.22
C GLY A 88 9.94 -15.66 18.24
N MET A 89 9.25 -15.22 17.18
CA MET A 89 8.48 -13.97 17.23
C MET A 89 7.23 -14.15 18.09
N SER A 90 6.97 -13.21 19.00
CA SER A 90 5.78 -13.26 19.86
C SER A 90 4.49 -13.25 19.06
N ALA A 91 3.57 -14.16 19.37
CA ALA A 91 2.22 -14.17 18.79
C ALA A 91 1.41 -12.89 19.08
N GLN A 92 1.82 -12.10 20.08
CA GLN A 92 1.22 -10.80 20.43
C GLN A 92 1.84 -9.63 19.66
N THR A 93 2.87 -9.86 18.83
CA THR A 93 3.47 -8.80 18.02
C THR A 93 2.40 -8.09 17.19
N PRO A 94 2.33 -6.75 17.24
CA PRO A 94 1.37 -5.97 16.48
C PRO A 94 1.54 -6.14 14.97
N ILE A 95 0.42 -6.13 14.26
CA ILE A 95 0.37 -6.27 12.81
C ILE A 95 -0.75 -5.42 12.24
N ALA A 96 -0.54 -4.89 11.06
CA ALA A 96 -1.53 -4.20 10.25
C ALA A 96 -1.64 -4.83 8.87
N ALA A 97 -2.87 -4.99 8.37
CA ALA A 97 -3.17 -5.31 6.99
C ALA A 97 -3.82 -4.10 6.33
N ILE A 98 -3.24 -3.59 5.25
CA ILE A 98 -3.69 -2.37 4.57
C ILE A 98 -4.02 -2.72 3.13
N GLN A 99 -5.29 -2.58 2.76
CA GLN A 99 -5.79 -2.78 1.41
C GLN A 99 -6.01 -1.43 0.72
N TRP A 100 -5.72 -1.35 -0.58
CA TRP A 100 -5.88 -0.14 -1.40
C TRP A 100 -5.19 1.09 -0.78
N GLY A 101 -4.03 0.87 -0.17
CA GLY A 101 -3.26 1.96 0.46
C GLY A 101 -3.04 3.13 -0.48
N THR A 102 -3.06 4.35 0.07
CA THR A 102 -2.98 5.64 -0.63
C THR A 102 -4.23 6.05 -1.43
N TYR A 103 -5.20 5.17 -1.60
CA TYR A 103 -6.44 5.46 -2.30
C TYR A 103 -7.54 5.90 -1.35
N TYR A 104 -8.52 6.64 -1.87
CA TYR A 104 -9.72 7.08 -1.12
C TYR A 104 -10.45 5.94 -0.40
N LYS A 105 -10.35 4.71 -0.89
CA LYS A 105 -10.99 3.49 -0.35
C LYS A 105 -10.05 2.63 0.51
N GLN A 106 -8.94 3.21 0.99
CA GLN A 106 -8.01 2.50 1.87
C GLN A 106 -8.76 1.88 3.06
N LYS A 107 -8.46 0.61 3.34
CA LYS A 107 -8.92 -0.10 4.53
C LYS A 107 -7.74 -0.61 5.31
N THR A 108 -7.74 -0.37 6.61
CA THR A 108 -6.68 -0.81 7.51
C THR A 108 -7.26 -1.64 8.65
N VAL A 109 -6.77 -2.86 8.80
CA VAL A 109 -7.15 -3.76 9.88
C VAL A 109 -5.95 -4.01 10.78
N MET A 110 -6.15 -3.81 12.08
CA MET A 110 -5.13 -3.95 13.11
C MET A 110 -5.37 -5.20 13.96
N GLY A 111 -4.28 -5.86 14.36
CA GLY A 111 -4.33 -7.02 15.22
C GLY A 111 -2.95 -7.39 15.77
N ASN A 112 -2.81 -8.65 16.12
CA ASN A 112 -1.55 -9.31 16.41
C ASN A 112 -1.39 -10.56 15.54
N LEU A 113 -0.22 -11.20 15.56
CA LEU A 113 0.06 -12.35 14.72
C LEU A 113 -0.95 -13.49 14.93
N LYS A 114 -1.50 -13.64 16.16
CA LYS A 114 -2.46 -14.67 16.51
C LYS A 114 -3.83 -14.48 15.85
N ASN A 115 -4.31 -13.21 15.76
CA ASN A 115 -5.70 -12.92 15.40
C ASN A 115 -5.90 -12.21 14.05
N ILE A 116 -4.83 -11.74 13.40
CA ILE A 116 -4.98 -10.93 12.18
C ILE A 116 -5.67 -11.69 11.04
N CYS A 117 -5.45 -12.99 10.90
CA CYS A 117 -6.06 -13.76 9.82
C CYS A 117 -7.58 -13.83 9.93
N SER A 118 -8.16 -13.96 11.14
CA SER A 118 -9.61 -13.88 11.36
C SER A 118 -10.12 -12.48 11.06
N LYS A 119 -9.45 -11.45 11.56
CA LYS A 119 -9.83 -10.06 11.33
C LYS A 119 -9.78 -9.67 9.86
N ILE A 120 -8.80 -10.14 9.08
CA ILE A 120 -8.72 -9.95 7.61
C ILE A 120 -9.96 -10.56 6.94
N LYS A 121 -10.36 -11.77 7.35
CA LYS A 121 -11.54 -12.45 6.82
C LYS A 121 -12.84 -11.69 7.16
N GLU A 122 -13.01 -11.33 8.43
CA GLU A 122 -14.18 -10.58 8.93
C GLU A 122 -14.35 -9.23 8.24
N ASN A 123 -13.23 -8.53 7.97
CA ASN A 123 -13.24 -7.22 7.31
C ASN A 123 -13.15 -7.31 5.77
N ASN A 124 -13.15 -8.51 5.21
CA ASN A 124 -13.07 -8.76 3.77
C ASN A 124 -11.88 -8.06 3.09
N ILE A 125 -10.71 -8.09 3.75
CA ILE A 125 -9.46 -7.56 3.16
C ILE A 125 -8.94 -8.54 2.13
N LYS A 126 -8.68 -8.03 0.91
CA LYS A 126 -8.20 -8.80 -0.26
C LYS A 126 -6.96 -8.12 -0.86
N SER A 127 -6.38 -8.75 -1.86
CA SER A 127 -5.37 -8.10 -2.71
C SER A 127 -6.00 -6.96 -3.55
N PRO A 128 -5.26 -5.87 -3.85
CA PRO A 128 -3.88 -5.63 -3.40
C PRO A 128 -3.83 -5.17 -1.94
N SER A 129 -2.93 -5.73 -1.15
CA SER A 129 -2.73 -5.34 0.24
C SER A 129 -1.29 -5.53 0.70
N ILE A 130 -0.91 -4.77 1.71
CA ILE A 130 0.38 -4.83 2.39
C ILE A 130 0.17 -5.25 3.83
N ILE A 131 1.11 -6.04 4.33
CA ILE A 131 1.14 -6.46 5.73
C ILE A 131 2.35 -5.82 6.39
N ILE A 132 2.14 -5.17 7.53
CA ILE A 132 3.18 -4.57 8.35
C ILE A 132 3.16 -5.23 9.72
N ILE A 133 4.33 -5.67 10.19
CA ILE A 133 4.52 -6.34 11.48
C ILE A 133 5.52 -5.55 12.30
N GLY A 134 5.22 -5.36 13.57
CA GLY A 134 6.11 -4.71 14.54
C GLY A 134 5.41 -3.68 15.40
N ASP A 135 6.11 -3.23 16.44
CA ASP A 135 5.60 -2.23 17.39
C ASP A 135 5.28 -0.87 16.74
N VAL A 136 5.86 -0.59 15.59
CA VAL A 136 5.54 0.60 14.76
C VAL A 136 4.04 0.70 14.43
N CYS A 137 3.33 -0.41 14.38
CA CYS A 137 1.89 -0.44 14.13
C CYS A 137 1.08 0.30 15.22
N LYS A 138 1.58 0.37 16.45
CA LYS A 138 0.92 1.03 17.57
C LYS A 138 0.76 2.54 17.35
N TYR A 139 1.70 3.16 16.62
CA TYR A 139 1.67 4.60 16.36
C TYR A 139 0.49 5.06 15.50
N ARG A 140 -0.10 4.15 14.72
CA ARG A 140 -1.26 4.47 13.89
C ARG A 140 -2.40 5.10 14.67
N THR A 141 -2.62 4.72 15.91
CA THR A 141 -3.71 5.26 16.74
C THR A 141 -3.69 6.79 16.75
N ASN A 142 -2.50 7.38 16.83
CA ASN A 142 -2.29 8.82 16.90
C ASN A 142 -1.99 9.45 15.53
N LEU A 143 -1.36 8.68 14.62
CA LEU A 143 -0.79 9.21 13.39
C LEU A 143 -1.68 8.97 12.14
N LYS A 144 -2.82 8.30 12.25
CA LYS A 144 -3.74 8.15 11.12
C LYS A 144 -4.28 9.52 10.70
N TRP A 145 -3.84 10.02 9.57
CA TRP A 145 -4.19 11.34 9.05
C TRP A 145 -5.06 11.28 7.79
N PHE A 146 -4.71 10.36 6.87
CA PHE A 146 -5.34 10.28 5.56
C PHE A 146 -6.83 9.90 5.64
N GLU A 147 -7.15 8.92 6.47
CA GLU A 147 -8.51 8.43 6.66
C GLU A 147 -9.42 9.42 7.45
N LYS A 148 -8.81 10.50 8.01
CA LYS A 148 -9.53 11.60 8.68
C LYS A 148 -9.87 12.74 7.73
N LYS A 149 -9.41 12.71 6.48
CA LYS A 149 -9.69 13.77 5.51
C LYS A 149 -11.19 13.85 5.19
N PRO A 150 -11.73 15.06 4.93
CA PRO A 150 -13.20 15.30 4.80
C PRO A 150 -13.87 14.47 3.70
N LEU A 151 -13.13 14.20 2.61
CA LEU A 151 -13.65 13.47 1.45
C LEU A 151 -13.17 12.02 1.39
N PHE A 152 -12.50 11.53 2.45
CA PHE A 152 -12.09 10.13 2.48
C PHE A 152 -13.29 9.18 2.34
N GLY A 153 -13.16 8.17 1.48
CA GLY A 153 -14.24 7.25 1.15
C GLY A 153 -15.25 7.77 0.14
N LYS A 154 -15.11 9.02 -0.35
CA LYS A 154 -16.03 9.62 -1.31
C LYS A 154 -15.50 9.58 -2.74
N LYS A 155 -16.42 9.32 -3.69
CA LYS A 155 -16.22 9.54 -5.12
C LYS A 155 -17.06 10.74 -5.52
N ILE A 156 -16.46 11.67 -6.24
CA ILE A 156 -17.09 12.93 -6.64
C ILE A 156 -17.06 13.01 -8.16
N VAL A 157 -18.23 13.08 -8.78
CA VAL A 157 -18.35 13.29 -10.21
C VAL A 157 -18.12 14.77 -10.52
N VAL A 158 -17.17 15.06 -11.40
CA VAL A 158 -16.85 16.40 -11.88
C VAL A 158 -17.32 16.51 -13.32
N THR A 159 -18.39 17.27 -13.55
CA THR A 159 -19.03 17.42 -14.87
C THR A 159 -18.48 18.59 -15.68
N ARG A 160 -17.55 19.36 -15.12
CA ARG A 160 -16.93 20.53 -15.73
C ARG A 160 -16.04 20.16 -16.91
N ALA A 161 -15.93 21.06 -17.92
CA ALA A 161 -15.02 20.87 -19.03
C ALA A 161 -13.58 20.64 -18.53
N ARG A 162 -12.84 19.68 -19.11
CA ARG A 162 -11.50 19.25 -18.64
C ARG A 162 -10.51 20.39 -18.43
N LYS A 163 -10.48 21.39 -19.34
CA LYS A 163 -9.58 22.55 -19.23
C LYS A 163 -9.78 23.38 -17.94
N ASN A 164 -10.92 23.26 -17.29
CA ASN A 164 -11.32 24.05 -16.14
C ASN A 164 -11.53 23.20 -14.87
N SER A 165 -11.25 21.90 -14.92
CA SER A 165 -11.51 20.96 -13.80
C SER A 165 -10.31 20.74 -12.90
N SER A 166 -9.07 21.01 -13.34
CA SER A 166 -7.83 20.64 -12.66
C SER A 166 -7.78 21.07 -11.20
N SER A 167 -8.04 22.36 -10.92
CA SER A 167 -8.01 22.86 -9.53
C SER A 167 -9.06 22.25 -8.61
N LEU A 168 -10.24 21.89 -9.13
CA LEU A 168 -11.28 21.20 -8.35
C LEU A 168 -10.90 19.75 -8.11
N VAL A 169 -10.36 19.07 -9.12
CA VAL A 169 -9.88 17.69 -9.04
C VAL A 169 -8.75 17.58 -8.02
N GLU A 170 -7.78 18.49 -8.07
CA GLU A 170 -6.68 18.56 -7.08
C GLU A 170 -7.23 18.74 -5.66
N LYS A 171 -8.16 19.67 -5.43
CA LYS A 171 -8.80 19.86 -4.12
C LYS A 171 -9.54 18.62 -3.61
N ILE A 172 -10.18 17.86 -4.50
CA ILE A 172 -10.85 16.61 -4.14
C ILE A 172 -9.79 15.59 -3.65
N TYR A 173 -8.68 15.41 -4.36
CA TYR A 173 -7.59 14.53 -3.96
C TYR A 173 -6.89 15.01 -2.69
N GLU A 174 -6.60 16.29 -2.56
CA GLU A 174 -6.03 16.88 -1.34
C GLU A 174 -6.88 16.61 -0.11
N ASN A 175 -8.21 16.55 -0.27
CA ASN A 175 -9.16 16.23 0.78
C ASN A 175 -9.45 14.71 0.91
N GLY A 176 -8.70 13.85 0.23
CA GLY A 176 -8.78 12.39 0.38
C GLY A 176 -9.88 11.71 -0.41
N GLY A 177 -10.58 12.43 -1.29
CA GLY A 177 -11.59 11.89 -2.20
C GLY A 177 -10.99 11.35 -3.50
N GLU A 178 -11.86 10.78 -4.35
CA GLU A 178 -11.57 10.41 -5.74
C GLU A 178 -12.46 11.24 -6.68
N ALA A 179 -11.84 11.92 -7.65
CA ALA A 179 -12.56 12.64 -8.68
C ALA A 179 -12.82 11.72 -9.89
N ILE A 180 -14.07 11.68 -10.36
CA ILE A 180 -14.47 11.02 -11.60
C ILE A 180 -14.85 12.12 -12.59
N GLU A 181 -13.99 12.38 -13.56
CA GLU A 181 -14.21 13.41 -14.56
C GLU A 181 -15.12 12.91 -15.67
N ILE A 182 -16.33 13.43 -15.75
CA ILE A 182 -17.33 13.19 -16.79
C ILE A 182 -17.74 14.55 -17.37
N PRO A 183 -16.94 15.15 -18.26
CA PRO A 183 -17.27 16.44 -18.85
C PRO A 183 -18.55 16.32 -19.70
N THR A 184 -19.55 17.14 -19.39
CA THR A 184 -20.84 17.19 -20.10
C THR A 184 -20.87 18.22 -21.20
N ILE A 185 -19.86 19.12 -21.28
CA ILE A 185 -19.71 20.15 -22.28
C ILE A 185 -18.28 20.17 -22.82
N GLU A 186 -18.14 20.50 -24.08
CA GLU A 186 -16.85 20.79 -24.75
C GLU A 186 -16.88 22.24 -25.25
N ILE A 187 -15.89 23.03 -24.83
CA ILE A 187 -15.74 24.41 -25.28
C ILE A 187 -14.77 24.40 -26.50
N LYS A 188 -15.32 24.74 -27.67
CA LYS A 188 -14.54 24.85 -28.92
C LYS A 188 -14.35 26.34 -29.29
N SER A 189 -13.12 26.71 -29.64
CA SER A 189 -12.84 28.04 -30.18
C SER A 189 -13.44 28.14 -31.58
N ILE A 190 -14.23 29.16 -31.81
CA ILE A 190 -14.73 29.48 -33.15
C ILE A 190 -13.55 30.11 -33.93
N LYS A 191 -13.03 29.39 -34.93
CA LYS A 191 -12.07 29.99 -35.89
C LYS A 191 -12.85 30.96 -36.77
N ASN A 192 -12.81 32.25 -36.48
CA ASN A 192 -13.23 33.25 -37.46
C ASN A 192 -12.30 33.13 -38.65
N LYS A 193 -12.78 32.55 -39.74
CA LYS A 193 -12.22 32.82 -41.05
C LYS A 193 -12.61 34.26 -41.40
N ARG A 194 -11.79 35.24 -41.05
CA ARG A 194 -11.83 36.52 -41.74
C ARG A 194 -11.22 36.27 -43.14
N ASN A 195 -12.06 36.39 -44.17
CA ASN A 195 -11.62 36.53 -45.54
C ASN A 195 -10.76 37.77 -45.67
#